data_3b4acb976d461c36e1e933ebabced496
#
_entry.id   3b4acb976d461c36e1e933ebabced496
#
_cell.length_a   1.000
_cell.length_b   1.000
_cell.length_c   1.000
_cell.angle_alpha   90.00
_cell.angle_beta   90.00
_cell.angle_gamma   90.00
#
_symmetry.space_group_name_H-M   'P 1'
#
loop_
_entity.id
_entity.type
_entity.pdbx_description
1 polymer ?
#
loop_
_entity_poly.entity_id
_entity_poly.type
_entity_poly.pdbx_seq_one_letter_code
_entity_poly.pdbx_strand_id
1 'polypeptide(L)'
;YNTCIYVIKDRESLVFSDIFFLYVFLPLFLICYFAARNTKLKNAVLIVFSLFFYAWGEPVWVGLLIFSSIFDFLNGRFIDKHKDEKIAVLGVIVSCAVNLSILGVFKYSGMIVDGINTLLSLSLPVPDFHLPIGISFYTFQSITYVVDVYRKKARAQKNYFGYLLYLSMFFQLVAGPIVRYNTVAREIENRSVKIHEFSDGITRLIFGLGKKVLIANSMGQLATQFLTFDTAPTSVLAAWSGVILYSLQIYYDFSGYSDMAIGLGLMCGFHFPENFEHPYISASATEFWRRWHISLGTFFRDYMYIPLGGNRKHQLLNIAIVWFCTGLWHGASWNFIMWGLYFGVLLVIEKTFLLKVIEKAPKIIGHIYLLIAVIFGWMIFYFTDTSKMGACFGAMFGENGLAATDLLTESQLKGSLWLIIAAIIICMPVYKGISAFGEKLAKKSAASFTLVSAVKILFLAFILFASTVSLVGDTYNPFLYFRF
;
A
#
# COMPACT_ATOMS: atom_id res chain seq x y z
N TYR A 1 -26.74 5.85 23.28
CA TYR A 1 -25.84 4.93 22.54
C TYR A 1 -25.60 5.42 21.11
N ASN A 2 -26.63 5.87 20.38
CA ASN A 2 -26.49 6.37 18.99
C ASN A 2 -25.71 7.69 18.87
N THR A 3 -25.73 8.56 19.87
CA THR A 3 -25.05 9.86 19.83
C THR A 3 -23.51 9.71 19.95
N CYS A 4 -23.04 8.72 20.70
CA CYS A 4 -21.60 8.44 20.78
C CYS A 4 -21.03 7.86 19.48
N ILE A 5 -21.81 7.06 18.73
CA ILE A 5 -21.38 6.45 17.47
C ILE A 5 -21.29 7.50 16.36
N TYR A 6 -22.18 8.52 16.35
CA TYR A 6 -22.12 9.62 15.38
C TYR A 6 -20.89 10.53 15.57
N VAL A 7 -20.45 10.77 16.80
CA VAL A 7 -19.23 11.56 17.10
C VAL A 7 -17.94 10.84 16.67
N ILE A 8 -17.99 9.51 16.54
CA ILE A 8 -16.83 8.70 16.13
C ILE A 8 -16.68 8.67 14.58
N LYS A 9 -17.77 8.87 13.84
CA LYS A 9 -17.80 8.76 12.37
C LYS A 9 -17.06 9.90 11.64
N ASP A 10 -16.83 11.05 12.30
CA ASP A 10 -16.20 12.25 11.74
C ASP A 10 -14.74 12.49 12.19
N ARG A 11 -14.12 11.56 12.91
CA ARG A 11 -12.70 11.72 13.28
C ARG A 11 -11.83 11.29 12.10
N GLU A 12 -11.15 12.26 11.50
CA GLU A 12 -10.08 11.99 10.55
C GLU A 12 -8.97 11.17 11.22
N SER A 13 -8.63 10.03 10.62
CA SER A 13 -7.53 9.19 11.10
C SER A 13 -6.20 9.91 10.87
N LEU A 14 -5.30 9.83 11.85
CA LEU A 14 -3.96 10.39 11.73
C LEU A 14 -3.18 9.68 10.62
N VAL A 15 -2.69 10.41 9.64
CA VAL A 15 -1.87 9.90 8.53
C VAL A 15 -0.51 10.60 8.47
N PHE A 16 0.47 9.99 7.79
CA PHE A 16 1.82 10.57 7.70
C PHE A 16 1.90 11.89 6.95
N SER A 17 0.92 12.17 6.09
CA SER A 17 0.77 13.44 5.38
C SER A 17 -0.16 14.42 6.09
N ASP A 18 -0.27 14.33 7.40
CA ASP A 18 -1.00 15.29 8.24
C ASP A 18 -0.03 16.29 8.87
N ILE A 19 -0.44 17.56 8.95
CA ILE A 19 0.35 18.63 9.57
C ILE A 19 0.61 18.31 11.05
N PHE A 20 -0.40 17.83 11.78
CA PHE A 20 -0.24 17.43 13.18
C PHE A 20 0.77 16.29 13.32
N PHE A 21 0.72 15.30 12.41
CA PHE A 21 1.71 14.23 12.41
C PHE A 21 3.13 14.76 12.19
N LEU A 22 3.33 15.59 11.17
CA LEU A 22 4.66 16.07 10.78
C LEU A 22 5.31 17.00 11.81
N TYR A 23 4.52 17.91 12.41
CA TYR A 23 5.06 18.98 13.21
C TYR A 23 4.84 18.84 14.72
N VAL A 24 3.99 17.92 15.15
CA VAL A 24 3.73 17.67 16.57
C VAL A 24 4.05 16.23 16.95
N PHE A 25 3.35 15.28 16.33
CA PHE A 25 3.48 13.87 16.71
C PHE A 25 4.89 13.32 16.45
N LEU A 26 5.40 13.47 15.25
CA LEU A 26 6.71 12.93 14.85
C LEU A 26 7.87 13.56 15.64
N PRO A 27 8.00 14.87 15.79
CA PRO A 27 9.04 15.46 16.62
C PRO A 27 8.97 15.00 18.09
N LEU A 28 7.79 14.99 18.69
CA LEU A 28 7.61 14.53 20.07
C LEU A 28 7.99 13.06 20.22
N PHE A 29 7.56 12.20 19.29
CA PHE A 29 7.95 10.81 19.23
C PHE A 29 9.48 10.65 19.17
N LEU A 30 10.15 11.36 18.26
CA LEU A 30 11.61 11.26 18.08
C LEU A 30 12.35 11.74 19.32
N ILE A 31 11.93 12.83 19.94
CA ILE A 31 12.50 13.32 21.21
C ILE A 31 12.40 12.23 22.28
N CYS A 32 11.22 11.66 22.52
CA CYS A 32 11.01 10.60 23.48
C CYS A 32 11.83 9.34 23.15
N TYR A 33 11.88 8.96 21.86
CA TYR A 33 12.58 7.79 21.40
C TYR A 33 14.09 7.88 21.60
N PHE A 34 14.70 9.02 21.27
CA PHE A 34 16.15 9.23 21.44
C PHE A 34 16.56 9.57 22.89
N ALA A 35 15.65 10.10 23.71
CA ALA A 35 15.85 10.23 25.14
C ALA A 35 15.89 8.87 25.87
N ALA A 36 15.29 7.83 25.30
CA ALA A 36 15.28 6.49 25.84
C ALA A 36 16.68 5.85 25.75
N ARG A 37 17.21 5.45 26.95
CA ARG A 37 18.62 5.00 27.11
C ARG A 37 18.91 3.60 26.56
N ASN A 38 17.93 2.74 26.46
CA ASN A 38 18.10 1.35 26.05
C ASN A 38 16.97 0.87 25.13
N THR A 39 17.20 -0.27 24.44
CA THR A 39 16.24 -0.82 23.48
C THR A 39 14.87 -1.12 24.10
N LYS A 40 14.82 -1.55 25.38
CA LYS A 40 13.53 -1.84 26.05
C LYS A 40 12.69 -0.58 26.22
N LEU A 41 13.30 0.53 26.65
CA LEU A 41 12.62 1.83 26.78
C LEU A 41 12.23 2.38 25.40
N LYS A 42 13.10 2.25 24.39
CA LYS A 42 12.75 2.62 23.01
C LYS A 42 11.56 1.83 22.49
N ASN A 43 11.48 0.53 22.80
CA ASN A 43 10.32 -0.30 22.46
C ASN A 43 9.05 0.16 23.20
N ALA A 44 9.15 0.51 24.48
CA ALA A 44 8.01 1.03 25.23
C ALA A 44 7.48 2.34 24.65
N VAL A 45 8.38 3.28 24.31
CA VAL A 45 8.00 4.53 23.61
C VAL A 45 7.31 4.23 22.30
N LEU A 46 7.88 3.34 21.47
CA LEU A 46 7.26 2.94 20.21
C LEU A 46 5.86 2.34 20.40
N ILE A 47 5.67 1.44 21.38
CA ILE A 47 4.35 0.84 21.65
C ILE A 47 3.33 1.93 22.05
N VAL A 48 3.70 2.82 22.97
CA VAL A 48 2.79 3.88 23.45
C VAL A 48 2.39 4.79 22.30
N PHE A 49 3.35 5.28 21.51
CA PHE A 49 3.06 6.14 20.38
C PHE A 49 2.30 5.41 19.25
N SER A 50 2.57 4.12 19.03
CA SER A 50 1.85 3.32 18.04
C SER A 50 0.40 3.09 18.43
N LEU A 51 0.14 2.73 19.70
CA LEU A 51 -1.23 2.56 20.19
C LEU A 51 -1.98 3.89 20.21
N PHE A 52 -1.33 5.00 20.56
CA PHE A 52 -1.92 6.33 20.50
C PHE A 52 -2.26 6.72 19.05
N PHE A 53 -1.32 6.53 18.10
CA PHE A 53 -1.52 6.79 16.68
C PHE A 53 -2.74 6.02 16.14
N TYR A 54 -2.85 4.73 16.48
CA TYR A 54 -3.96 3.90 16.07
C TYR A 54 -5.27 4.30 16.75
N ALA A 55 -5.25 4.52 18.07
CA ALA A 55 -6.44 4.91 18.82
C ALA A 55 -6.97 6.31 18.45
N TRP A 56 -6.15 7.17 17.83
CA TRP A 56 -6.59 8.48 17.36
C TRP A 56 -7.72 8.37 16.34
N GLY A 57 -7.56 7.49 15.34
CA GLY A 57 -8.60 7.21 14.33
C GLY A 57 -9.56 6.10 14.76
N GLU A 58 -9.09 5.12 15.56
CA GLU A 58 -9.78 3.87 15.85
C GLU A 58 -9.85 3.56 17.36
N PRO A 59 -10.49 4.43 18.17
CA PRO A 59 -10.44 4.32 19.64
C PRO A 59 -11.07 3.02 20.18
N VAL A 60 -12.07 2.47 19.48
CA VAL A 60 -12.72 1.20 19.86
C VAL A 60 -11.92 0.00 19.39
N TRP A 61 -11.40 0.07 18.15
CA TRP A 61 -10.76 -1.07 17.49
C TRP A 61 -9.31 -1.32 17.93
N VAL A 62 -8.73 -0.40 18.72
CA VAL A 62 -7.45 -0.68 19.43
C VAL A 62 -7.59 -1.90 20.35
N GLY A 63 -8.77 -2.13 20.92
CA GLY A 63 -9.06 -3.33 21.70
C GLY A 63 -8.98 -4.61 20.87
N LEU A 64 -9.46 -4.58 19.60
CA LEU A 64 -9.37 -5.71 18.68
C LEU A 64 -7.92 -6.01 18.28
N LEU A 65 -7.12 -4.98 18.02
CA LEU A 65 -5.69 -5.11 17.74
C LEU A 65 -4.96 -5.78 18.91
N ILE A 66 -5.24 -5.33 20.15
CA ILE A 66 -4.67 -5.92 21.38
C ILE A 66 -5.11 -7.38 21.51
N PHE A 67 -6.41 -7.67 21.34
CA PHE A 67 -6.93 -9.04 21.37
C PHE A 67 -6.21 -9.94 20.37
N SER A 68 -6.13 -9.53 19.09
CA SER A 68 -5.43 -10.29 18.04
C SER A 68 -3.96 -10.51 18.41
N SER A 69 -3.30 -9.50 18.99
CA SER A 69 -1.89 -9.61 19.39
C SER A 69 -1.69 -10.62 20.51
N ILE A 70 -2.56 -10.65 21.52
CA ILE A 70 -2.48 -11.64 22.62
C ILE A 70 -2.75 -13.03 22.06
N PHE A 71 -3.78 -13.17 21.26
CA PHE A 71 -4.21 -14.43 20.68
C PHE A 71 -3.09 -15.07 19.85
N ASP A 72 -2.50 -14.34 18.91
CA ASP A 72 -1.45 -14.88 18.04
C ASP A 72 -0.10 -15.03 18.73
N PHE A 73 0.20 -14.21 19.74
CA PHE A 73 1.34 -14.43 20.63
C PHE A 73 1.24 -15.80 21.34
N LEU A 74 0.08 -16.09 21.92
CA LEU A 74 -0.15 -17.38 22.61
C LEU A 74 -0.11 -18.55 21.64
N ASN A 75 -0.72 -18.42 20.47
CA ASN A 75 -0.63 -19.45 19.41
C ASN A 75 0.80 -19.67 18.92
N GLY A 76 1.57 -18.61 18.71
CA GLY A 76 2.98 -18.74 18.33
C GLY A 76 3.79 -19.50 19.39
N ARG A 77 3.54 -19.22 20.68
CA ARG A 77 4.16 -19.93 21.79
C ARG A 77 3.73 -21.40 21.85
N PHE A 78 2.45 -21.68 21.62
CA PHE A 78 1.92 -23.03 21.54
C PHE A 78 2.57 -23.82 20.39
N ILE A 79 2.65 -23.23 19.19
CA ILE A 79 3.28 -23.85 18.03
C ILE A 79 4.76 -24.15 18.28
N ASP A 80 5.52 -23.20 18.86
CA ASP A 80 6.95 -23.38 19.16
C ASP A 80 7.19 -24.48 20.19
N LYS A 81 6.30 -24.59 21.20
CA LYS A 81 6.37 -25.64 22.22
C LYS A 81 6.15 -27.04 21.62
N HIS A 82 5.25 -27.18 20.64
CA HIS A 82 4.86 -28.45 20.04
C HIS A 82 5.38 -28.61 18.58
N LYS A 83 6.46 -27.90 18.22
CA LYS A 83 6.96 -27.77 16.84
C LYS A 83 7.33 -29.08 16.14
N ASP A 84 7.57 -30.14 16.90
CA ASP A 84 7.91 -31.47 16.39
C ASP A 84 6.70 -32.43 16.43
N GLU A 85 5.54 -31.94 16.88
CA GLU A 85 4.32 -32.69 17.03
C GLU A 85 3.27 -32.28 15.99
N LYS A 86 2.38 -33.22 15.59
CA LYS A 86 1.29 -32.92 14.66
C LYS A 86 0.31 -31.87 15.19
N ILE A 87 0.18 -31.73 16.51
CA ILE A 87 -0.72 -30.75 17.14
C ILE A 87 -0.32 -29.30 16.85
N ALA A 88 0.93 -29.02 16.48
CA ALA A 88 1.35 -27.68 16.07
C ALA A 88 0.55 -27.14 14.86
N VAL A 89 0.08 -28.03 13.97
CA VAL A 89 -0.78 -27.67 12.82
C VAL A 89 -2.10 -27.08 13.31
N LEU A 90 -2.65 -27.58 14.43
CA LEU A 90 -3.89 -27.04 15.00
C LEU A 90 -3.73 -25.56 15.40
N GLY A 91 -2.60 -25.19 15.99
CA GLY A 91 -2.30 -23.78 16.31
C GLY A 91 -2.31 -22.89 15.06
N VAL A 92 -1.75 -23.37 13.94
CA VAL A 92 -1.78 -22.62 12.67
C VAL A 92 -3.21 -22.50 12.15
N ILE A 93 -3.97 -23.61 12.12
CA ILE A 93 -5.36 -23.61 11.64
C ILE A 93 -6.23 -22.68 12.47
N VAL A 94 -6.13 -22.75 13.80
CA VAL A 94 -6.91 -21.91 14.72
C VAL A 94 -6.55 -20.43 14.55
N SER A 95 -5.26 -20.10 14.44
CA SER A 95 -4.85 -18.71 14.19
C SER A 95 -5.37 -18.19 12.84
N CYS A 96 -5.19 -18.95 11.77
CA CYS A 96 -5.70 -18.56 10.45
C CYS A 96 -7.23 -18.42 10.47
N ALA A 97 -7.95 -19.37 11.07
CA ALA A 97 -9.41 -19.35 11.13
C ALA A 97 -9.93 -18.12 11.89
N VAL A 98 -9.38 -17.81 13.07
CA VAL A 98 -9.80 -16.66 13.87
C VAL A 98 -9.50 -15.36 13.14
N ASN A 99 -8.27 -15.17 12.65
CA ASN A 99 -7.87 -13.94 11.95
C ASN A 99 -8.69 -13.72 10.66
N LEU A 100 -8.89 -14.77 9.85
CA LEU A 100 -9.69 -14.69 8.63
C LEU A 100 -11.18 -14.53 8.92
N SER A 101 -11.70 -15.10 10.01
CA SER A 101 -13.10 -14.89 10.41
C SER A 101 -13.34 -13.47 10.86
N ILE A 102 -12.44 -12.90 11.66
CA ILE A 102 -12.53 -11.48 12.06
C ILE A 102 -12.50 -10.59 10.82
N LEU A 103 -11.51 -10.76 9.94
CA LEU A 103 -11.45 -10.03 8.69
C LEU A 103 -12.72 -10.22 7.84
N GLY A 104 -13.22 -11.47 7.78
CA GLY A 104 -14.43 -11.84 7.05
C GLY A 104 -15.67 -11.12 7.53
N VAL A 105 -15.87 -11.06 8.84
CA VAL A 105 -17.03 -10.37 9.43
C VAL A 105 -16.99 -8.88 9.12
N PHE A 106 -15.86 -8.21 9.37
CA PHE A 106 -15.77 -6.76 9.16
C PHE A 106 -15.77 -6.36 7.68
N LYS A 107 -15.16 -7.15 6.81
CA LYS A 107 -14.97 -6.75 5.41
C LYS A 107 -16.06 -7.27 4.48
N TYR A 108 -16.56 -8.51 4.69
CA TYR A 108 -17.39 -9.18 3.68
C TYR A 108 -18.82 -9.44 4.11
N SER A 109 -19.22 -9.23 5.38
CA SER A 109 -20.57 -9.53 5.84
C SER A 109 -21.64 -8.77 5.07
N GLY A 110 -21.42 -7.47 4.79
CA GLY A 110 -22.34 -6.66 3.99
C GLY A 110 -22.52 -7.23 2.58
N MET A 111 -21.43 -7.49 1.86
CA MET A 111 -21.47 -8.05 0.51
C MET A 111 -22.12 -9.43 0.46
N ILE A 112 -21.88 -10.29 1.47
CA ILE A 112 -22.47 -11.64 1.54
C ILE A 112 -24.00 -11.52 1.75
N VAL A 113 -24.44 -10.70 2.71
CA VAL A 113 -25.87 -10.55 3.01
C VAL A 113 -26.61 -9.90 1.84
N ASP A 114 -26.02 -8.88 1.20
CA ASP A 114 -26.58 -8.25 0.01
C ASP A 114 -26.70 -9.24 -1.17
N GLY A 115 -25.66 -10.06 -1.37
CA GLY A 115 -25.68 -11.15 -2.37
C GLY A 115 -26.77 -12.20 -2.08
N ILE A 116 -26.97 -12.59 -0.82
CA ILE A 116 -28.05 -13.50 -0.40
C ILE A 116 -29.41 -12.87 -0.64
N ASN A 117 -29.58 -11.60 -0.27
CA ASN A 117 -30.82 -10.87 -0.50
C ASN A 117 -31.18 -10.84 -2.00
N THR A 118 -30.20 -10.52 -2.84
CA THR A 118 -30.38 -10.48 -4.29
C THR A 118 -30.73 -11.85 -4.87
N LEU A 119 -29.99 -12.90 -4.46
CA LEU A 119 -30.17 -14.24 -5.01
C LEU A 119 -31.47 -14.91 -4.59
N LEU A 120 -31.87 -14.71 -3.32
CA LEU A 120 -33.04 -15.35 -2.72
C LEU A 120 -34.24 -14.42 -2.60
N SER A 121 -34.17 -13.20 -3.13
CA SER A 121 -35.20 -12.15 -3.01
C SER A 121 -35.62 -11.90 -1.55
N LEU A 122 -34.64 -11.93 -0.63
CA LEU A 122 -34.85 -11.67 0.79
C LEU A 122 -34.61 -10.17 1.11
N SER A 123 -35.03 -9.75 2.30
CA SER A 123 -34.81 -8.39 2.83
C SER A 123 -34.09 -8.45 4.19
N LEU A 124 -33.06 -9.26 4.30
CA LEU A 124 -32.24 -9.33 5.53
C LEU A 124 -31.53 -7.99 5.75
N PRO A 125 -31.41 -7.50 7.00
CA PRO A 125 -30.65 -6.29 7.28
C PRO A 125 -29.19 -6.48 6.89
N VAL A 126 -28.68 -5.63 5.98
CA VAL A 126 -27.28 -5.68 5.54
C VAL A 126 -26.41 -5.08 6.63
N PRO A 127 -25.43 -5.81 7.18
CA PRO A 127 -24.52 -5.27 8.17
C PRO A 127 -23.65 -4.14 7.58
N ASP A 128 -23.59 -3.00 8.27
CA ASP A 128 -22.70 -1.88 7.96
C ASP A 128 -21.65 -1.74 9.07
N PHE A 129 -20.70 -2.67 9.10
CA PHE A 129 -19.59 -2.61 10.04
C PHE A 129 -18.51 -1.65 9.52
N HIS A 130 -18.14 -0.68 10.36
CA HIS A 130 -16.94 0.10 10.10
C HIS A 130 -15.72 -0.82 10.03
N LEU A 131 -15.00 -0.80 8.90
CA LEU A 131 -13.80 -1.62 8.71
C LEU A 131 -12.63 -1.02 9.52
N PRO A 132 -12.11 -1.72 10.56
CA PRO A 132 -10.99 -1.19 11.34
C PRO A 132 -9.77 -0.97 10.44
N ILE A 133 -9.19 0.23 10.50
CA ILE A 133 -8.03 0.59 9.68
C ILE A 133 -6.88 -0.38 9.95
N GLY A 134 -6.22 -0.84 8.88
CA GLY A 134 -5.08 -1.75 8.98
C GLY A 134 -5.41 -3.20 9.31
N ILE A 135 -6.70 -3.59 9.49
CA ILE A 135 -7.07 -4.98 9.84
C ILE A 135 -6.52 -5.99 8.83
N SER A 136 -6.54 -5.67 7.53
CA SER A 136 -5.99 -6.54 6.48
C SER A 136 -4.48 -6.73 6.61
N PHE A 137 -3.75 -5.69 7.06
CA PHE A 137 -2.29 -5.75 7.23
C PHE A 137 -1.90 -6.58 8.45
N TYR A 138 -2.45 -6.26 9.64
CA TYR A 138 -2.08 -7.01 10.83
C TYR A 138 -2.59 -8.46 10.80
N THR A 139 -3.70 -8.75 10.10
CA THR A 139 -4.12 -10.13 9.81
C THR A 139 -3.04 -10.89 9.03
N PHE A 140 -2.49 -10.31 7.97
CA PHE A 140 -1.42 -10.94 7.21
C PHE A 140 -0.12 -11.07 8.00
N GLN A 141 0.22 -10.06 8.80
CA GLN A 141 1.38 -10.12 9.69
C GLN A 141 1.25 -11.26 10.70
N SER A 142 0.07 -11.42 11.33
CA SER A 142 -0.24 -12.50 12.26
C SER A 142 -0.16 -13.87 11.60
N ILE A 143 -0.79 -14.04 10.44
CA ILE A 143 -0.73 -15.31 9.67
C ILE A 143 0.72 -15.64 9.30
N THR A 144 1.50 -14.67 8.80
CA THR A 144 2.90 -14.93 8.45
C THR A 144 3.73 -15.33 9.66
N TYR A 145 3.50 -14.70 10.82
CA TYR A 145 4.20 -15.03 12.06
C TYR A 145 3.95 -16.49 12.47
N VAL A 146 2.70 -16.90 12.62
CA VAL A 146 2.38 -18.26 13.09
C VAL A 146 2.82 -19.33 12.10
N VAL A 147 2.69 -19.07 10.78
CA VAL A 147 3.15 -19.98 9.73
C VAL A 147 4.68 -20.08 9.70
N ASP A 148 5.40 -18.96 9.87
CA ASP A 148 6.87 -18.97 9.89
C ASP A 148 7.43 -19.64 11.14
N VAL A 149 6.77 -19.52 12.30
CA VAL A 149 7.10 -20.27 13.50
C VAL A 149 6.90 -21.78 13.26
N TYR A 150 5.76 -22.17 12.70
CA TYR A 150 5.49 -23.57 12.34
C TYR A 150 6.51 -24.13 11.36
N ARG A 151 6.88 -23.36 10.32
CA ARG A 151 7.88 -23.74 9.32
C ARG A 151 9.32 -23.69 9.84
N LYS A 152 9.53 -23.35 11.11
CA LYS A 152 10.85 -23.16 11.74
C LYS A 152 11.69 -22.07 11.07
N LYS A 153 11.07 -21.14 10.33
CA LYS A 153 11.73 -19.98 9.71
C LYS A 153 11.90 -18.82 10.68
N ALA A 154 11.07 -18.75 11.72
CA ALA A 154 11.17 -17.79 12.81
C ALA A 154 11.07 -18.51 14.15
N ARG A 155 11.70 -17.95 15.19
CA ARG A 155 11.47 -18.37 16.58
C ARG A 155 10.28 -17.61 17.13
N ALA A 156 9.44 -18.29 17.93
CA ALA A 156 8.35 -17.59 18.60
C ALA A 156 8.89 -16.53 19.54
N GLN A 157 8.28 -15.34 19.49
CA GLN A 157 8.63 -14.25 20.42
C GLN A 157 8.33 -14.68 21.85
N LYS A 158 9.30 -14.46 22.75
CA LYS A 158 9.19 -14.84 24.17
C LYS A 158 8.52 -13.76 25.01
N ASN A 159 8.63 -12.50 24.61
CA ASN A 159 8.11 -11.34 25.31
C ASN A 159 6.88 -10.81 24.55
N TYR A 160 5.74 -10.75 25.24
CA TYR A 160 4.50 -10.21 24.65
C TYR A 160 4.66 -8.79 24.12
N PHE A 161 5.33 -7.90 24.85
CA PHE A 161 5.54 -6.52 24.37
C PHE A 161 6.38 -6.45 23.10
N GLY A 162 7.30 -7.39 22.87
CA GLY A 162 8.04 -7.49 21.61
C GLY A 162 7.14 -7.88 20.43
N TYR A 163 6.16 -8.76 20.68
CA TYR A 163 5.17 -9.15 19.66
C TYR A 163 4.13 -8.03 19.44
N LEU A 164 3.64 -7.40 20.51
CA LEU A 164 2.74 -6.26 20.40
C LEU A 164 3.39 -5.13 19.61
N LEU A 165 4.68 -4.82 19.86
CA LEU A 165 5.43 -3.85 19.08
C LEU A 165 5.45 -4.20 17.59
N TYR A 166 5.78 -5.46 17.27
CA TYR A 166 5.79 -5.92 15.87
C TYR A 166 4.45 -5.67 15.18
N LEU A 167 3.34 -6.01 15.82
CA LEU A 167 2.02 -5.91 15.22
C LEU A 167 1.49 -4.48 15.18
N SER A 168 1.74 -3.68 16.24
CA SER A 168 1.16 -2.34 16.40
C SER A 168 2.01 -1.21 15.83
N MET A 169 3.26 -1.46 15.40
CA MET A 169 4.19 -0.41 14.97
C MET A 169 3.58 0.50 13.90
N PHE A 170 3.37 1.77 14.23
CA PHE A 170 2.61 2.71 13.40
C PHE A 170 3.21 2.95 12.02
N PHE A 171 4.51 2.72 11.83
CA PHE A 171 5.17 2.82 10.53
C PHE A 171 4.55 1.88 9.47
N GLN A 172 4.08 0.71 9.87
CA GLN A 172 3.61 -0.36 8.99
C GLN A 172 2.16 -0.78 9.22
N LEU A 173 1.51 -0.26 10.30
CA LEU A 173 0.21 -0.77 10.75
C LEU A 173 -0.92 -0.46 9.78
N VAL A 174 -0.94 0.78 9.27
CA VAL A 174 -2.04 1.30 8.46
C VAL A 174 -1.86 0.97 6.98
N ALA A 175 -0.67 1.17 6.48
CA ALA A 175 -0.28 0.90 5.10
C ALA A 175 1.27 0.79 5.02
N GLY A 176 1.79 0.54 3.83
CA GLY A 176 3.23 0.39 3.62
C GLY A 176 3.60 -1.05 3.28
N PRO A 177 4.87 -1.44 3.46
CA PRO A 177 5.27 -2.83 3.23
C PRO A 177 4.64 -3.75 4.26
N ILE A 178 4.16 -4.94 3.84
CA ILE A 178 3.79 -6.02 4.77
C ILE A 178 5.10 -6.62 5.30
N VAL A 179 5.51 -6.16 6.48
CA VAL A 179 6.77 -6.58 7.09
C VAL A 179 6.56 -7.91 7.82
N ARG A 180 7.40 -8.90 7.52
CA ARG A 180 7.38 -10.20 8.21
C ARG A 180 8.11 -10.12 9.54
N TYR A 181 7.67 -10.91 10.51
CA TYR A 181 8.30 -10.94 11.83
C TYR A 181 9.80 -11.27 11.76
N ASN A 182 10.20 -12.23 10.94
CA ASN A 182 11.61 -12.63 10.81
C ASN A 182 12.51 -11.50 10.27
N THR A 183 11.97 -10.53 9.54
CA THR A 183 12.72 -9.37 9.03
C THR A 183 13.15 -8.46 10.18
N VAL A 184 12.28 -8.22 11.15
CA VAL A 184 12.49 -7.23 12.23
C VAL A 184 12.77 -7.86 13.60
N ALA A 185 12.71 -9.18 13.72
CA ALA A 185 12.82 -9.89 14.99
C ALA A 185 14.09 -9.53 15.77
N ARG A 186 15.23 -9.47 15.09
CA ARG A 186 16.53 -9.10 15.72
C ARG A 186 16.56 -7.63 16.13
N GLU A 187 15.95 -6.76 15.31
CA GLU A 187 15.90 -5.32 15.55
C GLU A 187 14.97 -4.95 16.69
N ILE A 188 13.91 -5.75 16.94
CA ILE A 188 13.06 -5.62 18.12
C ILE A 188 13.87 -5.89 19.41
N GLU A 189 14.73 -6.90 19.39
CA GLU A 189 15.54 -7.29 20.55
C GLU A 189 16.76 -6.39 20.75
N ASN A 190 17.44 -6.07 19.64
CA ASN A 190 18.65 -5.27 19.68
C ASN A 190 18.84 -4.50 18.37
N ARG A 191 18.85 -3.18 18.46
CA ARG A 191 19.12 -2.28 17.32
C ARG A 191 19.90 -1.05 17.74
N SER A 192 20.65 -0.53 16.80
CA SER A 192 21.32 0.77 16.89
C SER A 192 20.91 1.63 15.68
N VAL A 193 20.86 2.92 15.87
CA VAL A 193 20.61 3.86 14.77
C VAL A 193 21.92 4.54 14.44
N LYS A 194 22.39 4.39 13.21
CA LYS A 194 23.56 5.10 12.71
C LYS A 194 23.15 6.44 12.11
N ILE A 195 24.00 7.45 12.22
CA ILE A 195 23.72 8.82 11.74
C ILE A 195 23.37 8.83 10.25
N HIS A 196 24.06 8.04 9.42
CA HIS A 196 23.76 7.98 7.99
C HIS A 196 22.40 7.33 7.73
N GLU A 197 22.03 6.24 8.44
CA GLU A 197 20.72 5.61 8.33
C GLU A 197 19.60 6.58 8.73
N PHE A 198 19.81 7.37 9.78
CA PHE A 198 18.88 8.42 10.19
C PHE A 198 18.71 9.51 9.11
N SER A 199 19.82 9.97 8.52
CA SER A 199 19.82 10.93 7.42
C SER A 199 19.12 10.40 6.17
N ASP A 200 19.36 9.13 5.83
CA ASP A 200 18.71 8.48 4.70
C ASP A 200 17.21 8.27 4.97
N GLY A 201 16.86 7.97 6.22
CA GLY A 201 15.47 7.89 6.67
C GLY A 201 14.72 9.21 6.51
N ILE A 202 15.30 10.33 6.95
CA ILE A 202 14.73 11.69 6.73
C ILE A 202 14.58 11.98 5.23
N THR A 203 15.62 11.70 4.46
CA THR A 203 15.59 11.92 3.01
C THR A 203 14.44 11.17 2.38
N ARG A 204 14.28 9.90 2.74
CA ARG A 204 13.22 9.04 2.22
C ARG A 204 11.83 9.46 2.66
N LEU A 205 11.67 9.88 3.91
CA LEU A 205 10.42 10.42 4.46
C LEU A 205 9.96 11.65 3.66
N ILE A 206 10.87 12.61 3.41
CA ILE A 206 10.56 13.85 2.69
C ILE A 206 10.23 13.56 1.21
N PHE A 207 10.96 12.67 0.55
CA PHE A 207 10.62 12.24 -0.82
C PHE A 207 9.26 11.54 -0.88
N GLY A 208 8.97 10.66 0.08
CA GLY A 208 7.67 10.02 0.19
C GLY A 208 6.53 11.02 0.38
N LEU A 209 6.74 12.02 1.25
CA LEU A 209 5.80 13.12 1.47
C LEU A 209 5.57 13.92 0.18
N GLY A 210 6.65 14.29 -0.55
CA GLY A 210 6.55 14.99 -1.83
C GLY A 210 5.78 14.19 -2.89
N LYS A 211 6.03 12.88 -3.00
CA LYS A 211 5.25 11.98 -3.87
C LYS A 211 3.76 12.02 -3.54
N LYS A 212 3.42 11.92 -2.25
CA LYS A 212 2.04 11.89 -1.77
C LYS A 212 1.36 13.25 -1.96
N VAL A 213 1.96 14.31 -1.45
CA VAL A 213 1.29 15.62 -1.36
C VAL A 213 1.35 16.37 -2.68
N LEU A 214 2.54 16.47 -3.30
CA LEU A 214 2.72 17.31 -4.48
C LEU A 214 2.29 16.60 -5.78
N ILE A 215 2.42 15.27 -5.85
CA ILE A 215 2.11 14.55 -7.09
C ILE A 215 0.78 13.81 -6.96
N ALA A 216 0.65 12.88 -6.00
CA ALA A 216 -0.54 12.03 -5.93
C ALA A 216 -1.82 12.84 -5.70
N ASN A 217 -1.82 13.81 -4.78
CA ASN A 217 -3.00 14.63 -4.52
C ASN A 217 -3.41 15.43 -5.76
N SER A 218 -2.45 16.08 -6.44
CA SER A 218 -2.74 16.87 -7.66
C SER A 218 -3.25 16.00 -8.82
N MET A 219 -2.64 14.81 -9.03
CA MET A 219 -3.13 13.85 -10.04
C MET A 219 -4.53 13.36 -9.69
N GLY A 220 -4.79 13.14 -8.40
CA GLY A 220 -6.10 12.70 -7.92
C GLY A 220 -7.20 13.74 -8.07
N GLN A 221 -6.91 15.00 -7.80
CA GLN A 221 -7.87 16.10 -8.03
C GLN A 221 -8.29 16.15 -9.50
N LEU A 222 -7.32 16.13 -10.41
CA LEU A 222 -7.59 16.13 -11.86
C LEU A 222 -8.33 14.85 -12.29
N ALA A 223 -7.90 13.67 -11.82
CA ALA A 223 -8.55 12.41 -12.14
C ALA A 223 -10.02 12.41 -11.70
N THR A 224 -10.31 12.90 -10.49
CA THR A 224 -11.67 12.99 -9.95
C THR A 224 -12.54 13.90 -10.81
N GLN A 225 -12.02 15.04 -11.28
CA GLN A 225 -12.78 15.95 -12.16
C GLN A 225 -13.19 15.27 -13.47
N PHE A 226 -12.35 14.41 -14.04
CA PHE A 226 -12.62 13.74 -15.30
C PHE A 226 -13.39 12.42 -15.15
N LEU A 227 -13.31 11.76 -13.97
CA LEU A 227 -13.95 10.46 -13.73
C LEU A 227 -15.20 10.53 -12.84
N THR A 228 -15.47 11.67 -12.18
CA THR A 228 -16.72 11.88 -11.43
C THR A 228 -17.77 12.50 -12.34
N PHE A 229 -18.59 11.67 -12.91
CA PHE A 229 -19.68 12.08 -13.81
C PHE A 229 -20.95 11.30 -13.47
N ASP A 230 -22.12 11.89 -13.80
CA ASP A 230 -23.40 11.24 -13.52
C ASP A 230 -23.73 10.18 -14.59
N THR A 231 -23.43 10.44 -15.85
CA THR A 231 -23.77 9.57 -16.99
C THR A 231 -22.55 9.06 -17.75
N ALA A 232 -21.72 9.94 -18.26
CA ALA A 232 -20.52 9.61 -19.03
C ALA A 232 -19.48 10.75 -18.95
N PRO A 233 -18.17 10.48 -19.23
CA PRO A 233 -17.17 11.52 -19.41
C PRO A 233 -17.55 12.50 -20.52
N THR A 234 -17.06 13.73 -20.42
CA THR A 234 -17.42 14.83 -21.36
C THR A 234 -16.78 14.67 -22.76
N SER A 235 -15.67 13.94 -22.86
CA SER A 235 -14.94 13.69 -24.11
C SER A 235 -14.08 12.44 -24.03
N VAL A 236 -13.64 11.95 -25.20
CA VAL A 236 -12.63 10.85 -25.29
C VAL A 236 -11.36 11.22 -24.51
N LEU A 237 -10.90 12.47 -24.69
CA LEU A 237 -9.72 12.98 -23.99
C LEU A 237 -9.90 12.98 -22.47
N ALA A 238 -11.06 13.37 -21.95
CA ALA A 238 -11.38 13.32 -20.52
C ALA A 238 -11.31 11.89 -19.97
N ALA A 239 -11.92 10.92 -20.67
CA ALA A 239 -11.93 9.53 -20.25
C ALA A 239 -10.52 8.94 -20.14
N TRP A 240 -9.70 9.07 -21.18
CA TRP A 240 -8.31 8.59 -21.17
C TRP A 240 -7.46 9.31 -20.13
N SER A 241 -7.54 10.64 -20.09
CA SER A 241 -6.76 11.44 -19.14
C SER A 241 -7.11 11.11 -17.71
N GLY A 242 -8.40 10.95 -17.38
CA GLY A 242 -8.85 10.58 -16.04
C GLY A 242 -8.23 9.27 -15.55
N VAL A 243 -8.26 8.22 -16.37
CA VAL A 243 -7.70 6.91 -16.00
C VAL A 243 -6.17 6.95 -15.92
N ILE A 244 -5.49 7.67 -16.81
CA ILE A 244 -4.03 7.84 -16.78
C ILE A 244 -3.62 8.61 -15.51
N LEU A 245 -4.30 9.70 -15.19
CA LEU A 245 -4.04 10.49 -13.98
C LEU A 245 -4.30 9.68 -12.70
N TYR A 246 -5.37 8.88 -12.69
CA TYR A 246 -5.60 7.95 -11.58
C TYR A 246 -4.50 6.88 -11.47
N SER A 247 -3.98 6.39 -12.60
CA SER A 247 -2.85 5.45 -12.60
C SER A 247 -1.59 6.06 -11.97
N LEU A 248 -1.34 7.35 -12.20
CA LEU A 248 -0.27 8.09 -11.54
C LEU A 248 -0.59 8.33 -10.05
N GLN A 249 -1.82 8.73 -9.72
CA GLN A 249 -2.27 8.94 -8.35
C GLN A 249 -2.04 7.71 -7.49
N ILE A 250 -2.57 6.54 -7.87
CA ILE A 250 -2.47 5.32 -7.06
C ILE A 250 -1.02 4.88 -6.85
N TYR A 251 -0.16 5.07 -7.86
CA TYR A 251 1.27 4.79 -7.73
C TYR A 251 1.95 5.71 -6.73
N TYR A 252 1.78 7.02 -6.87
CA TYR A 252 2.45 7.99 -6.02
C TYR A 252 1.88 8.03 -4.61
N ASP A 253 0.58 7.82 -4.45
CA ASP A 253 -0.07 7.72 -3.15
C ASP A 253 0.52 6.56 -2.34
N PHE A 254 0.53 5.36 -2.93
CA PHE A 254 0.98 4.19 -2.22
C PHE A 254 2.52 4.06 -2.12
N SER A 255 3.26 4.39 -3.18
CA SER A 255 4.72 4.40 -3.10
C SER A 255 5.25 5.50 -2.19
N GLY A 256 4.59 6.65 -2.14
CA GLY A 256 4.92 7.74 -1.22
C GLY A 256 4.73 7.33 0.23
N TYR A 257 3.61 6.71 0.55
CA TYR A 257 3.37 6.17 1.90
C TYR A 257 4.38 5.08 2.28
N SER A 258 4.68 4.16 1.35
CA SER A 258 5.69 3.12 1.58
C SER A 258 7.08 3.71 1.82
N ASP A 259 7.47 4.77 1.09
CA ASP A 259 8.74 5.47 1.32
C ASP A 259 8.78 6.17 2.68
N MET A 260 7.67 6.80 3.09
CA MET A 260 7.57 7.40 4.42
C MET A 260 7.69 6.33 5.52
N ALA A 261 7.02 5.19 5.38
CA ALA A 261 7.08 4.07 6.31
C ALA A 261 8.50 3.50 6.46
N ILE A 262 9.18 3.26 5.33
CA ILE A 262 10.57 2.78 5.31
C ILE A 262 11.52 3.83 5.90
N GLY A 263 11.31 5.12 5.57
CA GLY A 263 12.07 6.22 6.13
C GLY A 263 11.97 6.31 7.65
N LEU A 264 10.76 6.24 8.20
CA LEU A 264 10.51 6.20 9.65
C LEU A 264 11.14 4.97 10.30
N GLY A 265 11.07 3.81 9.65
CA GLY A 265 11.74 2.59 10.09
C GLY A 265 13.26 2.82 10.22
N LEU A 266 13.92 3.32 9.18
CA LEU A 266 15.36 3.60 9.17
C LEU A 266 15.75 4.61 10.27
N MET A 267 14.95 5.66 10.48
CA MET A 267 15.20 6.63 11.56
C MET A 267 15.17 6.00 12.95
N CYS A 268 14.50 4.86 13.09
CA CYS A 268 14.38 4.10 14.35
C CYS A 268 15.22 2.83 14.39
N GLY A 269 16.02 2.54 13.35
CA GLY A 269 16.90 1.37 13.26
C GLY A 269 16.16 0.09 12.85
N PHE A 270 15.06 0.21 12.08
CA PHE A 270 14.37 -0.90 11.43
C PHE A 270 14.55 -0.84 9.92
N HIS A 271 14.83 -1.99 9.30
CA HIS A 271 15.07 -2.13 7.87
C HIS A 271 13.89 -2.84 7.21
N PHE A 272 12.94 -2.06 6.70
CA PHE A 272 11.78 -2.59 5.99
C PHE A 272 12.13 -2.89 4.51
N PRO A 273 11.50 -3.92 3.92
CA PRO A 273 11.72 -4.25 2.52
C PRO A 273 11.13 -3.20 1.58
N GLU A 274 11.71 -3.09 0.37
CA GLU A 274 11.13 -2.28 -0.70
C GLU A 274 9.75 -2.80 -1.11
N ASN A 275 8.82 -1.87 -1.38
CA ASN A 275 7.47 -2.21 -1.80
C ASN A 275 7.20 -1.86 -3.27
N PHE A 276 7.97 -0.94 -3.85
CA PHE A 276 7.87 -0.51 -5.24
C PHE A 276 9.25 -0.34 -5.88
N GLU A 277 9.40 -0.80 -7.13
CA GLU A 277 10.62 -0.63 -7.91
C GLU A 277 10.31 -0.19 -9.35
N HIS A 278 9.89 1.07 -9.53
CA HIS A 278 9.57 1.66 -10.84
C HIS A 278 8.67 0.75 -11.71
N PRO A 279 7.46 0.38 -11.28
CA PRO A 279 6.65 -0.65 -11.95
C PRO A 279 6.23 -0.27 -13.36
N TYR A 280 6.04 1.01 -13.67
CA TYR A 280 5.58 1.46 -15.00
C TYR A 280 6.62 1.37 -16.12
N ILE A 281 7.90 1.06 -15.80
CA ILE A 281 8.89 0.76 -16.85
C ILE A 281 8.94 -0.72 -17.24
N SER A 282 8.07 -1.56 -16.70
CA SER A 282 8.01 -2.98 -17.03
C SER A 282 7.52 -3.21 -18.45
N ALA A 283 7.87 -4.34 -19.04
CA ALA A 283 7.46 -4.73 -20.37
C ALA A 283 6.42 -5.86 -20.40
N SER A 284 6.01 -6.37 -19.22
CA SER A 284 4.98 -7.41 -19.08
C SER A 284 4.24 -7.27 -17.74
N ALA A 285 3.03 -7.82 -17.65
CA ALA A 285 2.29 -7.84 -16.39
C ALA A 285 3.01 -8.70 -15.32
N THR A 286 3.67 -9.78 -15.73
CA THR A 286 4.52 -10.58 -14.84
C THR A 286 5.65 -9.75 -14.23
N GLU A 287 6.32 -8.90 -14.99
CA GLU A 287 7.37 -8.01 -14.49
C GLU A 287 6.78 -6.89 -13.62
N PHE A 288 5.67 -6.30 -14.05
CA PHE A 288 4.98 -5.24 -13.32
C PHE A 288 4.65 -5.67 -11.89
N TRP A 289 4.06 -6.85 -11.70
CA TRP A 289 3.69 -7.35 -10.37
C TRP A 289 4.87 -7.82 -9.53
N ARG A 290 6.06 -7.96 -10.08
CA ARG A 290 7.30 -8.14 -9.31
C ARG A 290 7.84 -6.82 -8.77
N ARG A 291 7.40 -5.68 -9.34
CA ARG A 291 7.86 -4.33 -9.01
C ARG A 291 6.79 -3.50 -8.28
N TRP A 292 5.53 -3.90 -8.39
CA TRP A 292 4.37 -3.31 -7.72
C TRP A 292 4.00 -4.09 -6.48
N HIS A 293 3.85 -3.39 -5.32
CA HIS A 293 3.42 -3.99 -4.04
C HIS A 293 4.13 -5.30 -3.73
N ILE A 294 5.47 -5.26 -3.75
CA ILE A 294 6.36 -6.43 -3.67
C ILE A 294 6.07 -7.27 -2.42
N SER A 295 5.78 -6.61 -1.30
CA SER A 295 5.49 -7.28 -0.03
C SER A 295 4.21 -8.13 -0.10
N LEU A 296 3.14 -7.64 -0.73
CA LEU A 296 1.90 -8.40 -0.98
C LEU A 296 2.14 -9.55 -1.96
N GLY A 297 2.84 -9.28 -3.07
CA GLY A 297 3.20 -10.31 -4.05
C GLY A 297 4.00 -11.46 -3.43
N THR A 298 4.97 -11.14 -2.56
CA THR A 298 5.76 -12.16 -1.84
C THR A 298 4.93 -12.89 -0.78
N PHE A 299 3.98 -12.22 -0.13
CA PHE A 299 3.04 -12.88 0.78
C PHE A 299 2.23 -13.95 0.04
N PHE A 300 1.51 -13.58 -1.01
CA PHE A 300 0.69 -14.55 -1.76
C PHE A 300 1.52 -15.66 -2.39
N ARG A 301 2.74 -15.34 -2.89
CA ARG A 301 3.65 -16.36 -3.41
C ARG A 301 4.03 -17.39 -2.35
N ASP A 302 4.48 -16.95 -1.17
CA ASP A 302 5.14 -17.83 -0.19
C ASP A 302 4.12 -18.55 0.72
N TYR A 303 2.94 -17.97 0.93
CA TYR A 303 1.93 -18.52 1.85
C TYR A 303 0.72 -19.12 1.12
N MET A 304 0.54 -18.88 -0.18
CA MET A 304 -0.57 -19.44 -0.95
C MET A 304 -0.08 -20.16 -2.22
N TYR A 305 0.60 -19.48 -3.14
CA TYR A 305 0.98 -20.03 -4.43
C TYR A 305 1.89 -21.27 -4.31
N ILE A 306 2.98 -21.18 -3.54
CA ILE A 306 3.92 -22.29 -3.33
C ILE A 306 3.24 -23.46 -2.60
N PRO A 307 2.48 -23.27 -1.50
CA PRO A 307 1.73 -24.35 -0.86
C PRO A 307 0.71 -25.06 -1.75
N LEU A 308 0.06 -24.35 -2.69
CA LEU A 308 -0.86 -24.93 -3.67
C LEU A 308 -0.15 -25.78 -4.74
N GLY A 309 1.18 -25.80 -4.77
CA GLY A 309 2.00 -26.55 -5.73
C GLY A 309 2.85 -25.65 -6.64
N GLY A 310 2.63 -24.34 -6.64
CA GLY A 310 3.40 -23.35 -7.39
C GLY A 310 3.46 -23.67 -8.89
N ASN A 311 4.67 -23.67 -9.45
CA ASN A 311 4.91 -24.01 -10.87
C ASN A 311 4.89 -25.53 -11.12
N ARG A 312 4.90 -26.36 -10.08
CA ARG A 312 5.08 -27.81 -10.22
C ARG A 312 3.77 -28.55 -10.47
N LYS A 313 2.64 -28.04 -9.94
CA LYS A 313 1.32 -28.66 -10.06
C LYS A 313 0.27 -27.59 -10.33
N HIS A 314 -0.54 -27.79 -11.36
CA HIS A 314 -1.70 -26.94 -11.68
C HIS A 314 -1.39 -25.44 -11.71
N GLN A 315 -0.26 -25.04 -12.32
CA GLN A 315 0.25 -23.67 -12.29
C GLN A 315 -0.80 -22.62 -12.65
N LEU A 316 -1.56 -22.84 -13.73
CA LEU A 316 -2.56 -21.85 -14.20
C LEU A 316 -3.71 -21.70 -13.21
N LEU A 317 -4.17 -22.82 -12.62
CA LEU A 317 -5.19 -22.79 -11.56
C LEU A 317 -4.68 -22.07 -10.32
N ASN A 318 -3.43 -22.34 -9.91
CA ASN A 318 -2.82 -21.67 -8.78
C ASN A 318 -2.74 -20.14 -9.00
N ILE A 319 -2.41 -19.71 -10.21
CA ILE A 319 -2.42 -18.28 -10.58
C ILE A 319 -3.85 -17.73 -10.44
N ALA A 320 -4.85 -18.39 -11.00
CA ALA A 320 -6.25 -17.95 -10.92
C ALA A 320 -6.75 -17.83 -9.48
N ILE A 321 -6.47 -18.82 -8.63
CA ILE A 321 -6.85 -18.79 -7.20
C ILE A 321 -6.16 -17.63 -6.48
N VAL A 322 -4.85 -17.45 -6.67
CA VAL A 322 -4.10 -16.38 -6.01
C VAL A 322 -4.62 -15.01 -6.43
N TRP A 323 -4.91 -14.81 -7.71
CA TRP A 323 -5.41 -13.52 -8.19
C TRP A 323 -6.85 -13.25 -7.79
N PHE A 324 -7.69 -14.26 -7.74
CA PHE A 324 -9.03 -14.16 -7.14
C PHE A 324 -8.94 -13.73 -5.67
N CYS A 325 -8.08 -14.36 -4.87
CA CYS A 325 -7.86 -14.00 -3.47
C CYS A 325 -7.22 -12.60 -3.32
N THR A 326 -6.36 -12.20 -4.27
CA THR A 326 -5.78 -10.84 -4.29
C THR A 326 -6.86 -9.80 -4.53
N GLY A 327 -7.78 -10.05 -5.46
CA GLY A 327 -8.94 -9.19 -5.69
C GLY A 327 -9.83 -9.08 -4.45
N LEU A 328 -10.21 -10.20 -3.85
CA LEU A 328 -10.96 -10.21 -2.59
C LEU A 328 -10.26 -9.42 -1.49
N TRP A 329 -8.96 -9.56 -1.34
CA TRP A 329 -8.22 -8.86 -0.29
C TRP A 329 -8.30 -7.34 -0.44
N HIS A 330 -8.36 -6.80 -1.67
CA HIS A 330 -8.50 -5.37 -1.89
C HIS A 330 -9.84 -4.81 -1.42
N GLY A 331 -10.96 -5.50 -1.59
CA GLY A 331 -12.23 -4.98 -1.12
C GLY A 331 -13.42 -5.92 -1.33
N ALA A 332 -14.50 -5.62 -0.60
CA ALA A 332 -15.76 -6.33 -0.70
C ALA A 332 -16.65 -5.71 -1.78
N SER A 333 -16.17 -5.69 -3.03
CA SER A 333 -16.92 -5.22 -4.18
C SER A 333 -16.53 -6.01 -5.43
N TRP A 334 -17.49 -6.14 -6.36
CA TRP A 334 -17.30 -6.94 -7.57
C TRP A 334 -16.18 -6.43 -8.48
N ASN A 335 -15.96 -5.13 -8.51
CA ASN A 335 -14.87 -4.52 -9.30
C ASN A 335 -13.49 -5.04 -8.87
N PHE A 336 -13.23 -5.26 -7.58
CA PHE A 336 -11.97 -5.81 -7.11
C PHE A 336 -11.79 -7.27 -7.51
N ILE A 337 -12.89 -8.05 -7.48
CA ILE A 337 -12.87 -9.44 -7.98
C ILE A 337 -12.59 -9.45 -9.47
N MET A 338 -13.28 -8.62 -10.27
CA MET A 338 -13.03 -8.48 -11.70
C MET A 338 -11.61 -8.04 -12.00
N TRP A 339 -11.08 -7.09 -11.23
CA TRP A 339 -9.70 -6.63 -11.34
C TRP A 339 -8.69 -7.77 -11.09
N GLY A 340 -8.89 -8.55 -10.02
CA GLY A 340 -8.05 -9.70 -9.74
C GLY A 340 -8.11 -10.76 -10.84
N LEU A 341 -9.31 -11.09 -11.33
CA LEU A 341 -9.49 -12.03 -12.43
C LEU A 341 -8.87 -11.51 -13.74
N TYR A 342 -9.01 -10.21 -14.04
CA TYR A 342 -8.40 -9.57 -15.19
C TYR A 342 -6.87 -9.79 -15.22
N PHE A 343 -6.17 -9.47 -14.14
CA PHE A 343 -4.74 -9.71 -14.06
C PHE A 343 -4.39 -11.20 -13.99
N GLY A 344 -5.21 -12.02 -13.35
CA GLY A 344 -5.07 -13.47 -13.36
C GLY A 344 -5.08 -14.03 -14.77
N VAL A 345 -6.04 -13.62 -15.60
CA VAL A 345 -6.14 -14.02 -17.01
C VAL A 345 -4.93 -13.52 -17.82
N LEU A 346 -4.53 -12.25 -17.66
CA LEU A 346 -3.33 -11.72 -18.34
C LEU A 346 -2.09 -12.53 -18.01
N LEU A 347 -1.88 -12.87 -16.74
CA LEU A 347 -0.72 -13.68 -16.33
C LEU A 347 -0.78 -15.11 -16.86
N VAL A 348 -1.97 -15.72 -16.97
CA VAL A 348 -2.15 -17.02 -17.61
C VAL A 348 -1.77 -16.93 -19.09
N ILE A 349 -2.26 -15.91 -19.81
CA ILE A 349 -1.93 -15.68 -21.21
C ILE A 349 -0.43 -15.44 -21.39
N GLU A 350 0.19 -14.64 -20.56
CA GLU A 350 1.64 -14.42 -20.57
C GLU A 350 2.40 -15.73 -20.36
N LYS A 351 2.02 -16.55 -19.39
CA LYS A 351 2.68 -17.82 -19.08
C LYS A 351 2.51 -18.87 -20.15
N THR A 352 1.40 -18.87 -20.88
CA THR A 352 1.16 -19.86 -21.95
C THR A 352 1.94 -19.54 -23.20
N PHE A 353 1.88 -18.30 -23.71
CA PHE A 353 2.54 -17.95 -24.96
C PHE A 353 3.02 -16.50 -25.08
N LEU A 354 2.33 -15.54 -24.47
CA LEU A 354 2.54 -14.11 -24.77
C LEU A 354 3.93 -13.60 -24.35
N LEU A 355 4.48 -14.09 -23.22
CA LEU A 355 5.84 -13.72 -22.79
C LEU A 355 6.88 -14.04 -23.88
N LYS A 356 6.77 -15.23 -24.51
CA LYS A 356 7.70 -15.62 -25.59
C LYS A 356 7.58 -14.71 -26.81
N VAL A 357 6.40 -14.18 -27.07
CA VAL A 357 6.17 -13.21 -28.17
C VAL A 357 6.77 -11.87 -27.80
N ILE A 358 6.50 -11.36 -26.59
CA ILE A 358 7.02 -10.07 -26.10
C ILE A 358 8.56 -10.08 -26.05
N GLU A 359 9.18 -11.17 -25.58
CA GLU A 359 10.64 -11.31 -25.52
C GLU A 359 11.33 -11.26 -26.88
N LYS A 360 10.63 -11.66 -27.94
CA LYS A 360 11.12 -11.60 -29.34
C LYS A 360 10.83 -10.27 -30.01
N ALA A 361 9.88 -9.50 -29.51
CA ALA A 361 9.48 -8.22 -30.07
C ALA A 361 10.41 -7.08 -29.59
N PRO A 362 10.46 -5.93 -30.28
CA PRO A 362 11.09 -4.73 -29.77
C PRO A 362 10.53 -4.36 -28.39
N LYS A 363 11.38 -3.98 -27.44
CA LYS A 363 10.99 -3.68 -26.04
C LYS A 363 9.83 -2.69 -25.94
N ILE A 364 9.75 -1.73 -26.86
CA ILE A 364 8.67 -0.73 -26.90
C ILE A 364 7.29 -1.37 -27.01
N ILE A 365 7.15 -2.49 -27.71
CA ILE A 365 5.87 -3.21 -27.85
C ILE A 365 5.43 -3.77 -26.50
N GLY A 366 6.37 -4.35 -25.73
CA GLY A 366 6.10 -4.82 -24.38
C GLY A 366 5.67 -3.68 -23.43
N HIS A 367 6.32 -2.51 -23.51
CA HIS A 367 5.94 -1.36 -22.71
C HIS A 367 4.54 -0.84 -23.07
N ILE A 368 4.22 -0.71 -24.37
CA ILE A 368 2.90 -0.28 -24.84
C ILE A 368 1.82 -1.28 -24.37
N TYR A 369 2.05 -2.58 -24.58
CA TYR A 369 1.16 -3.64 -24.10
C TYR A 369 0.88 -3.49 -22.60
N LEU A 370 1.94 -3.38 -21.80
CA LEU A 370 1.79 -3.28 -20.35
C LEU A 370 1.04 -2.02 -19.94
N LEU A 371 1.41 -0.85 -20.47
CA LEU A 371 0.76 0.40 -20.09
C LEU A 371 -0.74 0.37 -20.39
N ILE A 372 -1.13 -0.14 -21.56
CA ILE A 372 -2.55 -0.32 -21.90
C ILE A 372 -3.21 -1.29 -20.92
N ALA A 373 -2.60 -2.45 -20.66
CA ALA A 373 -3.15 -3.43 -19.73
C ALA A 373 -3.31 -2.85 -18.30
N VAL A 374 -2.36 -2.05 -17.84
CA VAL A 374 -2.41 -1.44 -16.52
C VAL A 374 -3.45 -0.32 -16.45
N ILE A 375 -3.58 0.51 -17.48
CA ILE A 375 -4.62 1.56 -17.55
C ILE A 375 -6.01 0.94 -17.44
N PHE A 376 -6.32 -0.11 -18.20
CA PHE A 376 -7.60 -0.81 -18.07
C PHE A 376 -7.76 -1.49 -16.70
N GLY A 377 -6.68 -2.07 -16.16
CA GLY A 377 -6.70 -2.63 -14.81
C GLY A 377 -7.06 -1.57 -13.76
N TRP A 378 -6.49 -0.37 -13.82
CA TRP A 378 -6.79 0.71 -12.88
C TRP A 378 -8.18 1.31 -13.10
N MET A 379 -8.70 1.32 -14.32
CA MET A 379 -10.09 1.68 -14.60
C MET A 379 -11.05 0.73 -13.88
N ILE A 380 -10.87 -0.58 -14.00
CA ILE A 380 -11.68 -1.59 -13.29
C ILE A 380 -11.57 -1.38 -11.76
N PHE A 381 -10.39 -1.06 -11.26
CA PHE A 381 -10.15 -0.84 -9.84
C PHE A 381 -10.85 0.43 -9.32
N TYR A 382 -10.91 1.49 -10.10
CA TYR A 382 -11.47 2.78 -9.71
C TYR A 382 -12.99 2.74 -9.52
N PHE A 383 -13.72 2.14 -10.46
CA PHE A 383 -15.18 2.17 -10.49
C PHE A 383 -15.78 0.99 -9.72
N THR A 384 -16.46 1.28 -8.60
CA THR A 384 -17.30 0.30 -7.89
C THR A 384 -18.64 0.08 -8.59
N ASP A 385 -19.13 1.07 -9.32
CA ASP A 385 -20.34 1.02 -10.14
C ASP A 385 -19.97 0.52 -11.55
N THR A 386 -20.47 -0.65 -11.93
CA THR A 386 -20.23 -1.27 -13.23
C THR A 386 -20.83 -0.49 -14.40
N SER A 387 -21.91 0.25 -14.18
CA SER A 387 -22.53 1.11 -15.18
C SER A 387 -21.61 2.28 -15.53
N LYS A 388 -21.08 2.97 -14.51
CA LYS A 388 -20.09 4.05 -14.70
C LYS A 388 -18.80 3.54 -15.33
N MET A 389 -18.34 2.34 -14.95
CA MET A 389 -17.19 1.69 -15.57
C MET A 389 -17.43 1.45 -17.06
N GLY A 390 -18.60 0.92 -17.42
CA GLY A 390 -19.01 0.73 -18.83
C GLY A 390 -19.11 2.04 -19.60
N ALA A 391 -19.69 3.08 -19.01
CA ALA A 391 -19.77 4.41 -19.61
C ALA A 391 -18.39 5.03 -19.87
N CYS A 392 -17.44 4.88 -18.89
CA CYS A 392 -16.06 5.32 -19.08
C CYS A 392 -15.37 4.55 -20.20
N PHE A 393 -15.55 3.23 -20.24
CA PHE A 393 -14.98 2.39 -21.30
C PHE A 393 -15.51 2.80 -22.68
N GLY A 394 -16.82 2.95 -22.84
CA GLY A 394 -17.46 3.43 -24.08
C GLY A 394 -16.96 4.82 -24.49
N ALA A 395 -16.82 5.73 -23.52
CA ALA A 395 -16.31 7.07 -23.76
C ALA A 395 -14.84 7.07 -24.25
N MET A 396 -13.99 6.16 -23.75
CA MET A 396 -12.60 6.02 -24.23
C MET A 396 -12.51 5.69 -25.73
N PHE A 397 -13.58 5.11 -26.31
CA PHE A 397 -13.66 4.75 -27.74
C PHE A 397 -14.62 5.62 -28.52
N GLY A 398 -15.14 6.70 -27.96
CA GLY A 398 -16.02 7.66 -28.64
C GLY A 398 -17.44 7.14 -28.87
N GLU A 399 -17.94 6.25 -28.00
CA GLU A 399 -19.30 5.74 -28.06
C GLU A 399 -20.33 6.89 -28.08
N ASN A 400 -21.46 6.68 -28.78
CA ASN A 400 -22.56 7.66 -28.96
C ASN A 400 -22.15 8.98 -29.61
N GLY A 401 -21.06 9.00 -30.41
CA GLY A 401 -20.60 10.21 -31.09
C GLY A 401 -19.96 11.24 -30.18
N LEU A 402 -19.43 10.78 -29.04
CA LEU A 402 -18.76 11.65 -28.08
C LEU A 402 -17.61 12.42 -28.72
N ALA A 403 -17.48 13.71 -28.44
CA ALA A 403 -16.44 14.57 -28.96
C ALA A 403 -15.05 14.05 -28.58
N ALA A 404 -14.07 14.19 -29.49
CA ALA A 404 -12.69 13.77 -29.20
C ALA A 404 -12.06 14.57 -28.04
N THR A 405 -12.36 15.88 -27.96
CA THR A 405 -11.87 16.78 -26.93
C THR A 405 -12.96 17.76 -26.48
N ASP A 406 -12.75 18.39 -25.35
CA ASP A 406 -13.55 19.53 -24.86
C ASP A 406 -12.64 20.60 -24.24
N LEU A 407 -13.10 21.85 -24.29
CA LEU A 407 -12.32 23.02 -23.88
C LEU A 407 -11.87 22.95 -22.40
N LEU A 408 -12.75 22.45 -21.53
CA LEU A 408 -12.46 22.35 -20.09
C LEU A 408 -11.31 21.37 -19.85
N THR A 409 -11.41 20.16 -20.38
CA THR A 409 -10.36 19.13 -20.29
C THR A 409 -9.03 19.62 -20.85
N GLU A 410 -9.04 20.24 -22.05
CA GLU A 410 -7.82 20.79 -22.64
C GLU A 410 -7.18 21.87 -21.74
N SER A 411 -7.98 22.80 -21.22
CA SER A 411 -7.50 23.88 -20.36
C SER A 411 -6.85 23.36 -19.09
N GLN A 412 -7.49 22.38 -18.43
CA GLN A 412 -6.98 21.77 -17.20
C GLN A 412 -5.70 20.98 -17.43
N LEU A 413 -5.62 20.20 -18.52
CA LEU A 413 -4.41 19.47 -18.89
C LEU A 413 -3.25 20.41 -19.25
N LYS A 414 -3.53 21.49 -19.97
CA LYS A 414 -2.51 22.53 -20.29
C LYS A 414 -2.01 23.22 -19.05
N GLY A 415 -2.89 23.57 -18.11
CA GLY A 415 -2.52 24.20 -16.82
C GLY A 415 -1.66 23.29 -15.93
N SER A 416 -1.83 21.99 -16.03
CA SER A 416 -1.12 20.99 -15.21
C SER A 416 0.00 20.26 -15.96
N LEU A 417 0.29 20.64 -17.22
CA LEU A 417 1.16 19.91 -18.13
C LEU A 417 2.55 19.61 -17.54
N TRP A 418 3.19 20.61 -16.94
CA TRP A 418 4.54 20.43 -16.37
C TRP A 418 4.55 19.48 -15.19
N LEU A 419 3.52 19.47 -14.38
CA LEU A 419 3.38 18.55 -13.27
C LEU A 419 3.16 17.11 -13.75
N ILE A 420 2.32 16.93 -14.79
CA ILE A 420 2.08 15.62 -15.42
C ILE A 420 3.39 15.07 -16.04
N ILE A 421 4.12 15.91 -16.78
CA ILE A 421 5.42 15.53 -17.34
C ILE A 421 6.41 15.15 -16.22
N ALA A 422 6.50 15.95 -15.17
CA ALA A 422 7.35 15.64 -14.03
C ALA A 422 6.95 14.31 -13.37
N ALA A 423 5.65 14.06 -13.19
CA ALA A 423 5.15 12.80 -12.64
C ALA A 423 5.56 11.60 -13.52
N ILE A 424 5.44 11.70 -14.86
CA ILE A 424 5.87 10.63 -15.78
C ILE A 424 7.38 10.41 -15.69
N ILE A 425 8.20 11.46 -15.65
CA ILE A 425 9.66 11.34 -15.56
C ILE A 425 10.08 10.70 -14.23
N ILE A 426 9.48 11.10 -13.12
CA ILE A 426 9.79 10.57 -11.78
C ILE A 426 9.36 9.09 -11.63
N CYS A 427 8.41 8.58 -12.43
CA CYS A 427 8.12 7.13 -12.51
C CYS A 427 9.34 6.31 -12.95
N MET A 428 10.25 6.91 -13.71
CA MET A 428 11.46 6.27 -14.21
C MET A 428 12.59 6.31 -13.15
N PRO A 429 13.64 5.47 -13.25
CA PRO A 429 14.74 5.44 -12.30
C PRO A 429 15.70 6.63 -12.42
N VAL A 430 15.21 7.82 -12.78
CA VAL A 430 16.01 9.05 -12.99
C VAL A 430 16.73 9.46 -11.71
N TYR A 431 16.08 9.30 -10.56
CA TYR A 431 16.68 9.61 -9.26
C TYR A 431 17.96 8.79 -9.01
N LYS A 432 17.98 7.49 -9.39
CA LYS A 432 19.19 6.65 -9.24
C LYS A 432 20.37 7.22 -10.05
N GLY A 433 20.10 7.72 -11.25
CA GLY A 433 21.12 8.37 -12.09
C GLY A 433 21.65 9.67 -11.49
N ILE A 434 20.72 10.53 -11.01
CA ILE A 434 21.07 11.81 -10.37
C ILE A 434 21.89 11.57 -9.09
N SER A 435 21.47 10.62 -8.24
CA SER A 435 22.19 10.26 -7.02
C SER A 435 23.59 9.75 -7.31
N ALA A 436 23.73 8.82 -8.25
CA ALA A 436 25.05 8.29 -8.65
C ALA A 436 25.96 9.38 -9.22
N PHE A 437 25.43 10.30 -10.02
CA PHE A 437 26.19 11.46 -10.51
C PHE A 437 26.61 12.39 -9.37
N GLY A 438 25.71 12.70 -8.44
CA GLY A 438 25.99 13.50 -7.25
C GLY A 438 27.08 12.87 -6.39
N GLU A 439 27.00 11.57 -6.11
CA GLU A 439 28.02 10.84 -5.35
C GLU A 439 29.39 10.86 -6.04
N LYS A 440 29.41 10.68 -7.37
CA LYS A 440 30.65 10.78 -8.16
C LYS A 440 31.26 12.18 -8.09
N LEU A 441 30.41 13.21 -8.11
CA LEU A 441 30.85 14.61 -7.98
C LEU A 441 31.36 14.90 -6.58
N ALA A 442 30.67 14.45 -5.54
CA ALA A 442 31.04 14.64 -4.15
C ALA A 442 32.41 14.05 -3.80
N LYS A 443 32.79 12.92 -4.46
CA LYS A 443 34.10 12.27 -4.25
C LYS A 443 35.29 13.03 -4.85
N LYS A 444 35.08 14.09 -5.67
CA LYS A 444 36.18 14.81 -6.36
C LYS A 444 36.94 15.76 -5.43
N SER A 445 36.29 16.45 -4.51
CA SER A 445 36.89 17.38 -3.59
C SER A 445 35.96 17.69 -2.40
N ALA A 446 36.52 18.23 -1.30
CA ALA A 446 35.73 18.69 -0.17
C ALA A 446 34.71 19.77 -0.56
N ALA A 447 35.10 20.71 -1.45
CA ALA A 447 34.20 21.72 -1.96
C ALA A 447 33.04 21.12 -2.76
N SER A 448 33.30 20.13 -3.62
CA SER A 448 32.25 19.40 -4.35
C SER A 448 31.32 18.63 -3.40
N PHE A 449 31.86 18.02 -2.36
CA PHE A 449 31.06 17.34 -1.32
C PHE A 449 30.11 18.33 -0.62
N THR A 450 30.64 19.48 -0.20
CA THR A 450 29.83 20.53 0.44
C THR A 450 28.73 21.04 -0.49
N LEU A 451 29.08 21.30 -1.77
CA LEU A 451 28.11 21.78 -2.76
C LEU A 451 26.99 20.76 -2.98
N VAL A 452 27.32 19.48 -3.22
CA VAL A 452 26.30 18.42 -3.44
C VAL A 452 25.42 18.27 -2.20
N SER A 453 26.01 18.32 -1.01
CA SER A 453 25.26 18.24 0.26
C SER A 453 24.35 19.43 0.44
N ALA A 454 24.81 20.63 0.17
CA ALA A 454 24.00 21.85 0.24
C ALA A 454 22.82 21.81 -0.75
N VAL A 455 23.07 21.42 -1.99
CA VAL A 455 21.98 21.27 -3.00
C VAL A 455 20.96 20.22 -2.55
N LYS A 456 21.41 19.06 -2.02
CA LYS A 456 20.50 18.02 -1.49
C LYS A 456 19.64 18.60 -0.35
N ILE A 457 20.23 19.29 0.62
CA ILE A 457 19.53 19.86 1.77
C ILE A 457 18.51 20.92 1.31
N LEU A 458 18.91 21.83 0.42
CA LEU A 458 18.01 22.86 -0.12
C LEU A 458 16.84 22.25 -0.88
N PHE A 459 17.09 21.20 -1.65
CA PHE A 459 16.05 20.49 -2.39
C PHE A 459 15.06 19.78 -1.45
N LEU A 460 15.56 19.11 -0.40
CA LEU A 460 14.70 18.49 0.62
C LEU A 460 13.89 19.54 1.39
N ALA A 461 14.51 20.66 1.76
CA ALA A 461 13.82 21.78 2.41
C ALA A 461 12.72 22.36 1.50
N PHE A 462 12.99 22.51 0.21
CA PHE A 462 11.98 22.93 -0.77
C PHE A 462 10.80 21.94 -0.86
N ILE A 463 11.06 20.62 -0.96
CA ILE A 463 9.98 19.62 -1.00
C ILE A 463 9.14 19.70 0.28
N LEU A 464 9.79 19.77 1.45
CA LEU A 464 9.09 19.85 2.73
C LEU A 464 8.24 21.11 2.82
N PHE A 465 8.81 22.27 2.45
CA PHE A 465 8.10 23.55 2.44
C PHE A 465 6.91 23.54 1.47
N ALA A 466 7.12 23.11 0.22
CA ALA A 466 6.06 23.03 -0.77
C ALA A 466 4.94 22.06 -0.34
N SER A 467 5.31 20.91 0.23
CA SER A 467 4.33 19.96 0.79
C SER A 467 3.54 20.55 1.94
N THR A 468 4.19 21.32 2.83
CA THR A 468 3.51 21.99 3.94
C THR A 468 2.53 23.05 3.44
N VAL A 469 2.96 23.89 2.50
CA VAL A 469 2.07 24.91 1.89
C VAL A 469 0.86 24.23 1.23
N SER A 470 1.07 23.14 0.50
CA SER A 470 -0.03 22.40 -0.11
C SER A 470 -0.99 21.82 0.93
N LEU A 471 -0.47 21.23 2.02
CA LEU A 471 -1.31 20.65 3.09
C LEU A 471 -2.10 21.70 3.88
N VAL A 472 -1.60 22.93 4.00
CA VAL A 472 -2.32 24.03 4.64
C VAL A 472 -3.39 24.61 3.72
N GLY A 473 -3.10 24.69 2.42
CA GLY A 473 -3.96 25.35 1.43
C GLY A 473 -5.04 24.43 0.83
N ASP A 474 -4.90 23.11 0.93
CA ASP A 474 -5.76 22.15 0.24
C ASP A 474 -6.38 21.15 1.21
N THR A 475 -7.70 21.01 1.14
CA THR A 475 -8.45 19.99 1.90
C THR A 475 -8.44 18.61 1.24
N TYR A 476 -8.03 18.51 -0.03
CA TYR A 476 -7.96 17.24 -0.74
C TYR A 476 -6.68 16.49 -0.38
N ASN A 477 -6.76 15.63 0.62
CA ASN A 477 -5.64 14.76 1.02
C ASN A 477 -6.13 13.33 1.27
N PRO A 478 -6.80 12.68 0.26
CA PRO A 478 -7.29 11.33 0.43
C PRO A 478 -6.12 10.37 0.55
N PHE A 479 -6.27 9.34 1.37
CA PHE A 479 -5.42 8.17 1.32
C PHE A 479 -6.22 7.03 0.69
N LEU A 480 -5.88 6.67 -0.55
CA LEU A 480 -6.68 5.72 -1.34
C LEU A 480 -6.85 4.37 -0.64
N TYR A 481 -5.87 3.98 0.16
CA TYR A 481 -5.89 2.70 0.88
C TYR A 481 -6.99 2.58 1.95
N PHE A 482 -7.53 3.70 2.44
CA PHE A 482 -8.67 3.68 3.36
C PHE A 482 -10.01 3.39 2.68
N ARG A 483 -10.02 3.36 1.35
CA ARG A 483 -11.23 3.07 0.58
C ARG A 483 -11.43 1.57 0.30
N PHE A 484 -10.44 0.73 0.65
CA PHE A 484 -10.40 -0.69 0.25
C PHE A 484 -10.42 -1.64 1.45
#